data_5de2d60cfa0520250c03438da84b3045
#
_entry.id   5de2d60cfa0520250c03438da84b3045
#
_cell.length_a   1.000
_cell.length_b   1.000
_cell.length_c   1.000
_cell.angle_alpha   90.00
_cell.angle_beta   90.00
_cell.angle_gamma   90.00
#
_symmetry.space_group_name_H-M   'P 1'
#
loop_
_entity.id
_entity.type
_entity.pdbx_description
1 polymer ?
#
loop_
_entity_poly.entity_id
_entity_poly.type
_entity_poly.pdbx_seq_one_letter_code
_entity_poly.pdbx_strand_id
1 'polypeptide(L)' 'VTKLSVGRKLKRETLSLDRRRPIIVELFPYHCCVRVKGTREFYAVDWEVLLAVARKMDAREKLAQKEQRRAS' A
#
# COMPACT_ATOMS: atom_id res chain seq x y z
N VAL A 1 -19.83 2.25 -1.94
CA VAL A 1 -18.51 2.52 -1.35
C VAL A 1 -18.55 3.85 -0.62
N THR A 2 -18.11 3.85 0.62
CA THR A 2 -18.07 5.06 1.44
C THR A 2 -16.85 5.91 1.08
N LYS A 3 -17.07 7.20 0.83
CA LYS A 3 -15.99 8.13 0.51
C LYS A 3 -15.27 8.58 1.77
N LEU A 4 -13.96 8.83 1.65
CA LEU A 4 -13.18 9.44 2.71
C LEU A 4 -13.54 10.93 2.79
N SER A 5 -13.92 11.38 3.97
CA SER A 5 -14.31 12.78 4.19
C SER A 5 -13.11 13.66 4.48
N VAL A 6 -13.14 14.88 3.98
CA VAL A 6 -12.12 15.89 4.31
C VAL A 6 -12.16 16.17 5.81
N GLY A 7 -11.00 16.22 6.45
CA GLY A 7 -10.87 16.45 7.88
C GLY A 7 -11.02 15.20 8.75
N ARG A 8 -11.38 14.08 8.17
CA ARG A 8 -11.43 12.81 8.89
C ARG A 8 -10.35 11.87 8.35
N LYS A 9 -9.71 11.15 9.25
CA LYS A 9 -8.74 10.11 8.89
C LYS A 9 -9.15 8.80 9.53
N LEU A 10 -8.91 7.70 8.81
CA LEU A 10 -9.03 6.36 9.33
C LEU A 10 -7.64 5.83 9.59
N LYS A 11 -7.39 5.46 10.84
CA LYS A 11 -6.10 4.87 11.23
C LYS A 11 -6.34 3.42 11.63
N ARG A 12 -5.60 2.51 11.03
CA ARG A 12 -5.74 1.07 11.32
C ARG A 12 -4.38 0.41 11.38
N GLU A 13 -4.24 -0.50 12.34
CA GLU A 13 -3.10 -1.39 12.41
C GLU A 13 -3.35 -2.58 11.50
N THR A 14 -2.40 -2.89 10.63
CA THR A 14 -2.52 -4.03 9.72
C THR A 14 -1.98 -5.29 10.38
N LEU A 15 -2.23 -6.43 9.75
CA LEU A 15 -1.64 -7.71 10.16
C LEU A 15 -0.27 -7.94 9.51
N SER A 16 0.15 -7.05 8.63
CA SER A 16 1.47 -7.12 8.00
C SER A 16 2.53 -6.57 8.94
N LEU A 17 3.70 -7.20 8.93
CA LEU A 17 4.80 -6.85 9.81
C LEU A 17 6.02 -6.41 9.01
N ASP A 18 6.72 -5.40 9.53
CA ASP A 18 8.05 -5.02 9.09
C ASP A 18 9.00 -5.22 10.28
N ARG A 19 9.98 -6.11 10.13
CA ARG A 19 10.93 -6.45 11.21
C ARG A 19 10.23 -6.76 12.54
N ARG A 20 9.13 -7.53 12.48
CA ARG A 20 8.30 -7.93 13.63
C ARG A 20 7.48 -6.80 14.24
N ARG A 21 7.37 -5.65 13.57
CA ARG A 21 6.56 -4.52 14.04
C ARG A 21 5.38 -4.31 13.12
N PRO A 22 4.17 -4.15 13.63
CA PRO A 22 3.00 -3.92 12.79
C PRO A 22 3.12 -2.66 11.96
N ILE A 23 2.58 -2.73 10.74
CA ILE A 23 2.48 -1.58 9.85
C ILE A 23 1.14 -0.91 10.12
N ILE A 24 1.16 0.39 10.34
CA ILE A 24 -0.03 1.19 10.58
C ILE A 24 -0.31 2.03 9.36
N VAL A 25 -1.55 2.05 8.91
CA VAL A 25 -1.99 2.88 7.78
C VAL A 25 -2.97 3.94 8.24
N GLU A 26 -2.83 5.13 7.69
CA GLU A 26 -3.77 6.23 7.89
C GLU A 26 -4.33 6.62 6.53
N LEU A 27 -5.66 6.64 6.41
CA LEU A 27 -6.34 6.92 5.15
C LEU A 27 -6.85 8.35 5.15
N PHE A 28 -6.49 9.11 4.12
CA PHE A 28 -6.92 10.47 3.90
C PHE A 28 -7.61 10.58 2.53
N PRO A 29 -8.40 11.65 2.28
CA PRO A 29 -9.11 11.78 0.99
C PRO A 29 -8.22 11.74 -0.25
N TYR A 30 -7.02 12.30 -0.19
CA TYR A 30 -6.12 12.43 -1.36
C TYR A 30 -4.84 11.63 -1.24
N HIS A 31 -4.53 11.08 -0.09
CA HIS A 31 -3.30 10.32 0.13
C HIS A 31 -3.47 9.33 1.27
N CYS A 32 -2.47 8.51 1.48
CA CYS A 32 -2.37 7.66 2.66
C CYS A 32 -1.00 7.82 3.28
N CYS A 33 -0.92 7.50 4.57
CA CYS A 33 0.35 7.45 5.28
C CYS A 33 0.57 6.02 5.77
N VAL A 34 1.81 5.56 5.66
CA VAL A 34 2.22 4.24 6.13
C VAL A 34 3.36 4.43 7.11
N ARG A 35 3.25 3.80 8.27
CA ARG A 35 4.33 3.87 9.25
C ARG A 35 4.49 2.55 9.99
N VAL A 36 5.64 2.37 10.60
CA VAL A 36 5.94 1.18 11.39
C VAL A 36 5.74 1.52 12.87
N LYS A 37 4.92 0.73 13.55
CA LYS A 37 4.59 0.94 14.96
C LYS A 37 5.85 0.96 15.84
N GLY A 38 5.92 1.95 16.73
CA GLY A 38 7.07 2.08 17.65
C GLY A 38 8.31 2.71 17.03
N THR A 39 8.23 3.17 15.79
CA THR A 39 9.34 3.86 15.11
C THR A 39 8.89 5.25 14.67
N ARG A 40 9.85 6.06 14.22
CA ARG A 40 9.56 7.36 13.63
C ARG A 40 9.43 7.31 12.10
N GLU A 41 9.56 6.12 11.52
CA GLU A 41 9.40 5.96 10.07
C GLU A 41 7.96 6.22 9.67
N PHE A 42 7.81 7.09 8.68
CA PHE A 42 6.49 7.45 8.21
C PHE A 42 6.64 7.96 6.77
N TYR A 43 5.74 7.51 5.91
CA TYR A 43 5.75 7.87 4.49
C TYR A 43 4.35 8.21 4.05
N ALA A 44 4.22 9.29 3.29
CA ALA A 44 2.94 9.69 2.68
C ALA A 44 2.98 9.32 1.20
N VAL A 45 1.90 8.75 0.70
CA VAL A 45 1.78 8.34 -0.70
C VAL A 45 0.41 8.80 -1.21
N ASP A 46 0.40 9.56 -2.30
CA ASP A 46 -0.83 9.94 -2.96
C ASP A 46 -1.52 8.70 -3.54
N TRP A 47 -2.85 8.68 -3.52
CA TRP A 47 -3.61 7.54 -4.04
C TRP A 47 -3.28 7.24 -5.50
N GLU A 48 -3.06 8.28 -6.30
CA GLU A 48 -2.70 8.13 -7.72
C GLU A 48 -1.35 7.45 -7.90
N VAL A 49 -0.37 7.80 -7.06
CA VAL A 49 0.96 7.18 -7.07
C VAL A 49 0.85 5.72 -6.64
N LEU A 50 0.07 5.44 -5.60
CA LEU A 50 -0.15 4.07 -5.14
C LEU A 50 -0.78 3.21 -6.24
N LEU A 51 -1.76 3.74 -6.96
CA LEU A 51 -2.38 3.04 -8.07
C LEU A 51 -1.36 2.74 -9.18
N ALA A 52 -0.50 3.71 -9.52
CA ALA A 52 0.54 3.52 -10.52
C ALA A 52 1.53 2.42 -10.13
N VAL A 53 1.93 2.39 -8.86
CA VAL A 53 2.81 1.33 -8.34
C VAL A 53 2.12 -0.04 -8.41
N ALA A 54 0.86 -0.10 -8.01
CA ALA A 54 0.10 -1.34 -8.05
C ALA A 54 -0.04 -1.89 -9.47
N ARG A 55 -0.27 -1.01 -10.44
CA ARG A 55 -0.33 -1.40 -11.86
C ARG A 55 0.99 -1.98 -12.36
N LYS A 56 2.10 -1.38 -11.95
CA LYS A 56 3.43 -1.89 -12.32
C LYS A 56 3.68 -3.26 -11.72
N MET A 57 3.30 -3.47 -10.48
CA MET A 57 3.45 -4.75 -9.80
C MET A 57 2.62 -5.83 -10.50
N ASP A 58 1.37 -5.52 -10.86
CA ASP A 58 0.48 -6.44 -11.55
C ASP A 58 1.04 -6.81 -12.93
N ALA A 59 1.56 -5.85 -13.68
CA ALA A 59 2.17 -6.09 -14.99
C ALA A 59 3.39 -7.01 -14.89
N ARG A 60 4.24 -6.82 -13.87
CA ARG A 60 5.40 -7.69 -13.64
C ARG A 60 4.99 -9.11 -13.30
N GLU A 61 3.96 -9.27 -12.48
CA GLU A 61 3.44 -10.57 -12.10
C GLU A 61 2.89 -11.32 -13.30
N LYS A 62 2.13 -10.66 -14.15
CA LYS A 62 1.60 -11.24 -15.38
C LYS A 62 2.70 -11.64 -16.35
N LEU A 63 3.74 -10.82 -16.48
CA LEU A 63 4.88 -11.14 -17.33
C LEU A 63 5.64 -12.35 -16.81
N ALA A 64 5.88 -12.45 -15.52
CA ALA A 64 6.53 -13.59 -14.90
C ALA A 64 5.73 -14.87 -15.12
N GLN A 65 4.41 -14.84 -15.03
CA GLN A 65 3.54 -15.98 -15.30
C GLN A 65 3.65 -16.43 -16.76
N LYS A 66 3.73 -15.50 -17.70
CA LYS A 66 3.91 -15.82 -19.12
C LYS A 66 5.25 -16.51 -19.36
N GLU A 67 6.32 -16.04 -18.75
CA GLU A 67 7.64 -16.64 -18.88
C GLU A 67 7.68 -18.05 -18.31
N GLN A 68 7.04 -18.28 -17.17
CA GLN A 68 6.94 -19.63 -16.59
C GLN A 68 6.18 -20.58 -17.51
N ARG A 69 5.12 -20.15 -18.15
CA ARG A 69 4.37 -20.97 -19.10
C ARG A 69 5.19 -21.32 -20.34
N ARG A 70 6.06 -20.42 -20.78
CA ARG A 70 6.95 -20.67 -21.93
C ARG A 70 8.07 -21.64 -21.57
N ALA A 71 8.52 -21.65 -20.33
CA ALA A 71 9.60 -22.53 -19.87
C ALA A 71 9.15 -23.96 -19.61
N SER A 72 7.86 -24.17 -19.50
CA SER A 72 7.28 -25.50 -19.33
C SER A 72 6.78 -26.03 -20.68
#